data_0118d976d53d6965da9843c78f3b5b10
#
_entry.id   0118d976d53d6965da9843c78f3b5b10
#
_cell.length_a   1.000
_cell.length_b   1.000
_cell.length_c   1.000
_cell.angle_alpha   90.00
_cell.angle_beta   90.00
_cell.angle_gamma   90.00
#
_symmetry.space_group_name_H-M   'P 1'
#
loop_
_entity.id
_entity.type
_entity.pdbx_description
1 polymer ?
#
loop_
_entity_poly.entity_id
_entity_poly.type
_entity_poly.pdbx_seq_one_letter_code
_entity_poly.pdbx_strand_id
1 'polypeptide(L)'
;MRFGITFKLFAAILVTCIVVTLSMGAAVRYSFESGFRDYVRERESRRAAELSSSLAQMYRDRGSWDELRENPSLWGRALRAATSRYAAERERERQARELERQEKEAAERAREEAARGVPPGTVGPAARRVNELRREREAAPTAPPPPPYSLIDSEEKLVAGAPVDGRDGAIRRPVEVDGQTVGWLLQFPPARGPDDNDNRFQERQENATWVIVGLSALLAALVSILLARIFLAPVRRLASATQRLAAGDYATRVRPGAQDELGQLAEDFNRLANTLEKNEQLRRNLVSDISHELRTPLAVLRAEIEALEDGIRPLTQETLASLQSEVAMLNKLIDDLHELSLADEGALTYRMADVDLAGQLETAAHGFRERYRQKGLHLDTEVAPRLPELRGDPQRLRQLLNNLLENSLRYTDPGGRVVVSLSADADGTHLDVKDSAPGVAPDLLPRLFERLFRVDGSRNREAGGTGLGLAICQRIVEAHGGTITARPSPLGGVWMAITFPNS
;
A
#
# COMPACT_ATOMS: atom_id res chain seq x y z
N MET A 1 -2.94 -7.74 26.42
CA MET A 1 -2.30 -8.09 25.14
C MET A 1 -2.79 -7.10 24.08
N ARG A 2 -1.93 -6.26 23.50
CA ARG A 2 -2.30 -5.38 22.38
C ARG A 2 -2.25 -6.21 21.10
N PHE A 3 -3.41 -6.60 20.60
CA PHE A 3 -3.50 -7.28 19.32
C PHE A 3 -2.95 -6.36 18.21
N GLY A 4 -1.97 -6.84 17.46
CA GLY A 4 -1.37 -6.09 16.36
C GLY A 4 -2.39 -5.80 15.26
N ILE A 5 -2.13 -4.79 14.43
CA ILE A 5 -2.97 -4.36 13.30
C ILE A 5 -3.33 -5.55 12.38
N THR A 6 -2.40 -6.49 12.23
CA THR A 6 -2.59 -7.77 11.51
C THR A 6 -3.78 -8.55 11.99
N PHE A 7 -3.82 -8.80 13.31
CA PHE A 7 -4.90 -9.59 13.91
C PHE A 7 -6.24 -8.87 13.79
N LYS A 8 -6.24 -7.55 13.96
CA LYS A 8 -7.46 -6.74 13.82
C LYS A 8 -8.01 -6.79 12.39
N LEU A 9 -7.15 -6.64 11.37
CA LEU A 9 -7.55 -6.69 9.96
C LEU A 9 -8.03 -8.10 9.57
N PHE A 10 -7.26 -9.13 9.95
CA PHE A 10 -7.65 -10.52 9.74
C PHE A 10 -8.99 -10.83 10.41
N ALA A 11 -9.15 -10.44 11.68
CA ALA A 11 -10.39 -10.66 12.42
C ALA A 11 -11.57 -9.90 11.79
N ALA A 12 -11.38 -8.67 11.34
CA ALA A 12 -12.42 -7.88 10.68
C ALA A 12 -12.88 -8.55 9.37
N ILE A 13 -11.95 -8.95 8.50
CA ILE A 13 -12.27 -9.64 7.24
C ILE A 13 -12.94 -10.98 7.53
N LEU A 14 -12.41 -11.78 8.44
CA LEU A 14 -12.96 -13.08 8.82
C LEU A 14 -14.38 -12.94 9.37
N VAL A 15 -14.62 -12.01 10.29
CA VAL A 15 -15.95 -11.74 10.89
C VAL A 15 -16.92 -11.30 9.80
N THR A 16 -16.53 -10.40 8.91
CA THR A 16 -17.37 -9.95 7.79
C THR A 16 -17.74 -11.12 6.88
N CYS A 17 -16.78 -11.96 6.50
CA CYS A 17 -17.03 -13.14 5.69
C CYS A 17 -17.97 -14.14 6.39
N ILE A 18 -17.78 -14.40 7.69
CA ILE A 18 -18.65 -15.27 8.47
C ILE A 18 -20.07 -14.71 8.53
N VAL A 19 -20.23 -13.42 8.82
CA VAL A 19 -21.55 -12.76 8.88
C VAL A 19 -22.27 -12.86 7.55
N VAL A 20 -21.59 -12.58 6.43
CA VAL A 20 -22.16 -12.69 5.08
C VAL A 20 -22.56 -14.12 4.79
N THR A 21 -21.72 -15.09 5.09
CA THR A 21 -22.01 -16.53 4.84
C THR A 21 -23.21 -17.02 5.67
N LEU A 22 -23.26 -16.65 6.95
CA LEU A 22 -24.40 -17.01 7.82
C LEU A 22 -25.70 -16.32 7.38
N SER A 23 -25.64 -15.04 7.01
CA SER A 23 -26.80 -14.31 6.51
C SER A 23 -27.32 -14.88 5.19
N MET A 24 -26.43 -15.30 4.30
CA MET A 24 -26.80 -15.95 3.04
C MET A 24 -27.41 -17.34 3.30
N GLY A 25 -26.83 -18.14 4.21
CA GLY A 25 -27.39 -19.42 4.64
C GLY A 25 -28.80 -19.29 5.23
N ALA A 26 -29.00 -18.29 6.09
CA ALA A 26 -30.31 -18.00 6.67
C ALA A 26 -31.33 -17.53 5.61
N ALA A 27 -30.92 -16.69 4.67
CA ALA A 27 -31.78 -16.22 3.56
C ALA A 27 -32.20 -17.38 2.64
N VAL A 28 -31.26 -18.25 2.28
CA VAL A 28 -31.55 -19.45 1.48
C VAL A 28 -32.54 -20.36 2.21
N ARG A 29 -32.34 -20.61 3.49
CA ARG A 29 -33.26 -21.41 4.32
C ARG A 29 -34.64 -20.80 4.37
N TYR A 30 -34.77 -19.51 4.66
CA TYR A 30 -36.05 -18.81 4.71
C TYR A 30 -36.78 -18.85 3.37
N SER A 31 -36.07 -18.56 2.28
CA SER A 31 -36.66 -18.64 0.92
C SER A 31 -37.15 -20.01 0.56
N PHE A 32 -36.38 -21.05 0.94
CA PHE A 32 -36.76 -22.43 0.71
C PHE A 32 -38.00 -22.84 1.54
N GLU A 33 -38.02 -22.56 2.85
CA GLU A 33 -39.15 -22.90 3.71
C GLU A 33 -40.44 -22.21 3.29
N SER A 34 -40.37 -20.95 2.82
CA SER A 34 -41.53 -20.22 2.32
C SER A 34 -42.02 -20.78 0.98
N GLY A 35 -41.11 -20.98 0.02
CA GLY A 35 -41.43 -21.51 -1.30
C GLY A 35 -41.96 -22.94 -1.24
N PHE A 36 -41.44 -23.78 -0.32
CA PHE A 36 -41.93 -25.13 -0.12
C PHE A 36 -43.36 -25.16 0.45
N ARG A 37 -43.66 -24.30 1.43
CA ARG A 37 -45.02 -24.17 1.99
C ARG A 37 -46.03 -23.72 0.93
N ASP A 38 -45.68 -22.77 0.11
CA ASP A 38 -46.54 -22.29 -0.95
C ASP A 38 -46.78 -23.35 -2.04
N TYR A 39 -45.72 -24.09 -2.40
CA TYR A 39 -45.83 -25.22 -3.32
C TYR A 39 -46.77 -26.33 -2.82
N VAL A 40 -46.66 -26.70 -1.53
CA VAL A 40 -47.53 -27.71 -0.94
C VAL A 40 -49.00 -27.24 -0.94
N ARG A 41 -49.24 -25.97 -0.54
CA ARG A 41 -50.59 -25.38 -0.55
C ARG A 41 -51.19 -25.33 -1.95
N GLU A 42 -50.45 -24.94 -2.97
CA GLU A 42 -50.92 -24.88 -4.33
C GLU A 42 -51.24 -26.28 -4.86
N ARG A 43 -50.38 -27.26 -4.56
CA ARG A 43 -50.62 -28.67 -4.91
C ARG A 43 -51.92 -29.23 -4.34
N GLU A 44 -52.14 -28.94 -3.04
CA GLU A 44 -53.38 -29.37 -2.35
C GLU A 44 -54.62 -28.66 -2.89
N SER A 45 -54.51 -27.36 -3.16
CA SER A 45 -55.59 -26.56 -3.73
C SER A 45 -56.01 -27.08 -5.13
N ARG A 46 -55.06 -27.43 -5.98
CA ARG A 46 -55.35 -28.02 -7.30
C ARG A 46 -56.05 -29.38 -7.19
N ARG A 47 -55.59 -30.26 -6.27
CA ARG A 47 -56.26 -31.56 -6.02
C ARG A 47 -57.71 -31.40 -5.55
N ALA A 48 -57.93 -30.44 -4.63
CA ALA A 48 -59.27 -30.16 -4.14
C ALA A 48 -60.20 -29.60 -5.26
N ALA A 49 -59.63 -28.79 -6.19
CA ALA A 49 -60.38 -28.29 -7.36
C ALA A 49 -60.80 -29.39 -8.33
N GLU A 50 -59.87 -30.31 -8.61
CA GLU A 50 -60.19 -31.46 -9.49
C GLU A 50 -61.23 -32.39 -8.87
N LEU A 51 -61.14 -32.65 -7.55
CA LEU A 51 -62.15 -33.44 -6.86
C LEU A 51 -63.52 -32.74 -6.85
N SER A 52 -63.58 -31.44 -6.60
CA SER A 52 -64.82 -30.64 -6.66
C SER A 52 -65.43 -30.67 -8.01
N SER A 53 -64.68 -30.55 -9.13
CA SER A 53 -65.19 -30.63 -10.49
C SER A 53 -65.69 -32.01 -10.82
N SER A 54 -65.01 -33.08 -10.37
CA SER A 54 -65.48 -34.47 -10.58
C SER A 54 -66.75 -34.76 -9.82
N LEU A 55 -66.92 -34.22 -8.61
CA LEU A 55 -68.16 -34.34 -7.83
C LEU A 55 -69.30 -33.54 -8.44
N ALA A 56 -69.02 -32.33 -8.96
CA ALA A 56 -70.03 -31.55 -9.68
C ALA A 56 -70.58 -32.29 -10.92
N GLN A 57 -69.68 -32.95 -11.65
CA GLN A 57 -70.10 -33.74 -12.79
C GLN A 57 -70.91 -34.93 -12.35
N MET A 58 -70.50 -35.62 -11.29
CA MET A 58 -71.24 -36.75 -10.74
C MET A 58 -72.70 -36.38 -10.29
N TYR A 59 -72.84 -35.22 -9.66
CA TYR A 59 -74.09 -34.63 -9.25
C TYR A 59 -74.99 -34.28 -10.50
N ARG A 60 -74.41 -33.67 -11.54
CA ARG A 60 -75.09 -33.31 -12.77
C ARG A 60 -75.67 -34.53 -13.46
N ASP A 61 -74.91 -35.64 -13.50
CA ASP A 61 -75.33 -36.88 -14.17
C ASP A 61 -76.42 -37.60 -13.40
N ARG A 62 -76.54 -37.38 -12.06
CA ARG A 62 -77.48 -38.19 -11.20
C ARG A 62 -78.59 -37.38 -10.51
N GLY A 63 -78.48 -36.08 -10.45
CA GLY A 63 -79.45 -35.15 -9.89
C GLY A 63 -79.54 -35.12 -8.37
N SER A 64 -78.86 -36.01 -7.63
CA SER A 64 -78.88 -36.05 -6.15
C SER A 64 -77.60 -36.68 -5.58
N TRP A 65 -77.37 -36.50 -4.25
CA TRP A 65 -76.30 -37.14 -3.49
C TRP A 65 -76.68 -38.52 -2.89
N ASP A 66 -77.92 -39.03 -3.10
CA ASP A 66 -78.41 -40.20 -2.40
C ASP A 66 -77.58 -41.45 -2.71
N GLU A 67 -77.25 -41.67 -3.97
CA GLU A 67 -76.44 -42.82 -4.37
C GLU A 67 -75.02 -42.78 -3.77
N LEU A 68 -74.44 -41.58 -3.52
CA LEU A 68 -73.12 -41.41 -2.88
C LEU A 68 -73.22 -41.71 -1.39
N ARG A 69 -74.39 -41.44 -0.76
CA ARG A 69 -74.65 -41.78 0.64
C ARG A 69 -74.80 -43.27 0.86
N GLU A 70 -75.53 -43.93 -0.10
CA GLU A 70 -75.85 -45.36 -0.05
C GLU A 70 -74.67 -46.25 -0.42
N ASN A 71 -73.70 -45.70 -1.22
CA ASN A 71 -72.60 -46.49 -1.71
C ASN A 71 -71.22 -45.83 -1.47
N PRO A 72 -70.60 -46.07 -0.29
CA PRO A 72 -69.29 -45.52 0.08
C PRO A 72 -68.16 -45.86 -0.92
N SER A 73 -68.33 -46.90 -1.74
CA SER A 73 -67.37 -47.33 -2.75
C SER A 73 -67.18 -46.27 -3.87
N LEU A 74 -68.29 -45.53 -4.16
CA LEU A 74 -68.27 -44.43 -5.16
C LEU A 74 -67.37 -43.27 -4.71
N TRP A 75 -67.46 -42.93 -3.43
CA TRP A 75 -66.54 -41.91 -2.84
C TRP A 75 -65.06 -42.29 -2.98
N GLY A 76 -64.76 -43.55 -2.64
CA GLY A 76 -63.42 -44.07 -2.82
C GLY A 76 -62.91 -44.06 -4.27
N ARG A 77 -63.83 -44.27 -5.25
CA ARG A 77 -63.53 -44.19 -6.70
C ARG A 77 -63.28 -42.73 -7.13
N ALA A 78 -64.13 -41.82 -6.69
CA ALA A 78 -63.98 -40.40 -7.01
C ALA A 78 -62.60 -39.84 -6.45
N LEU A 79 -62.25 -40.19 -5.20
CA LEU A 79 -60.93 -39.84 -4.59
C LEU A 79 -59.79 -40.46 -5.40
N ARG A 80 -59.86 -41.74 -5.77
CA ARG A 80 -58.85 -42.41 -6.60
C ARG A 80 -58.69 -41.78 -7.95
N ALA A 81 -59.83 -41.47 -8.61
CA ALA A 81 -59.83 -40.87 -9.95
C ALA A 81 -59.17 -39.48 -9.96
N ALA A 82 -59.49 -38.65 -9.00
CA ALA A 82 -58.79 -37.35 -8.81
C ALA A 82 -57.32 -37.52 -8.53
N THR A 83 -56.98 -38.55 -7.73
CA THR A 83 -55.55 -38.84 -7.41
C THR A 83 -54.78 -39.45 -8.59
N SER A 84 -55.45 -40.36 -9.36
CA SER A 84 -54.82 -41.05 -10.50
C SER A 84 -54.63 -40.18 -11.73
N ARG A 85 -55.54 -39.25 -12.02
CA ARG A 85 -55.34 -38.25 -13.08
C ARG A 85 -54.10 -37.38 -12.82
N TYR A 86 -53.97 -36.91 -11.61
CA TYR A 86 -52.79 -36.13 -11.18
C TYR A 86 -51.49 -36.95 -11.21
N ALA A 87 -51.53 -38.21 -10.80
CA ALA A 87 -50.40 -39.11 -10.88
C ALA A 87 -49.97 -39.38 -12.32
N ALA A 88 -50.96 -39.58 -13.24
CA ALA A 88 -50.66 -39.78 -14.65
C ALA A 88 -50.11 -38.53 -15.36
N GLU A 89 -50.57 -37.35 -14.99
CA GLU A 89 -50.02 -36.09 -15.54
C GLU A 89 -48.60 -35.83 -15.06
N ARG A 90 -48.32 -36.07 -13.79
CA ARG A 90 -46.95 -36.01 -13.26
C ARG A 90 -46.01 -37.04 -13.85
N GLU A 91 -46.49 -38.23 -14.13
CA GLU A 91 -45.69 -39.27 -14.76
C GLU A 91 -45.33 -38.85 -16.20
N ARG A 92 -46.24 -38.23 -16.93
CA ARG A 92 -45.94 -37.65 -18.25
C ARG A 92 -44.91 -36.50 -18.17
N GLU A 93 -45.03 -35.61 -17.20
CA GLU A 93 -44.08 -34.55 -17.01
C GLU A 93 -42.69 -35.08 -16.60
N ARG A 94 -42.65 -36.10 -15.72
CA ARG A 94 -41.39 -36.74 -15.33
C ARG A 94 -40.73 -37.43 -16.53
N GLN A 95 -41.50 -38.17 -17.30
CA GLN A 95 -41.00 -38.86 -18.51
C GLN A 95 -40.50 -37.87 -19.56
N ALA A 96 -41.17 -36.75 -19.73
CA ALA A 96 -40.71 -35.68 -20.63
C ALA A 96 -39.38 -35.05 -20.16
N ARG A 97 -39.23 -34.76 -18.87
CA ARG A 97 -37.96 -34.21 -18.28
C ARG A 97 -36.84 -35.26 -18.31
N GLU A 98 -37.16 -36.51 -18.09
CA GLU A 98 -36.19 -37.61 -18.14
C GLU A 98 -35.67 -37.82 -19.57
N LEU A 99 -36.56 -37.79 -20.58
CA LEU A 99 -36.18 -37.80 -22.00
C LEU A 99 -35.30 -36.64 -22.39
N GLU A 100 -35.62 -35.42 -21.95
CA GLU A 100 -34.84 -34.23 -22.22
C GLU A 100 -33.44 -34.31 -21.56
N ARG A 101 -33.32 -34.89 -20.37
CA ARG A 101 -32.08 -35.13 -19.69
C ARG A 101 -31.22 -36.18 -20.40
N GLN A 102 -31.85 -37.30 -20.81
CA GLN A 102 -31.17 -38.37 -21.56
C GLN A 102 -30.70 -37.90 -22.93
N GLU A 103 -31.46 -37.05 -23.61
CA GLU A 103 -31.02 -36.42 -24.87
C GLU A 103 -29.80 -35.49 -24.66
N LYS A 104 -29.79 -34.71 -23.59
CA LYS A 104 -28.62 -33.85 -23.25
C LYS A 104 -27.40 -34.71 -22.92
N GLU A 105 -27.55 -35.72 -22.09
CA GLU A 105 -26.44 -36.61 -21.72
C GLU A 105 -25.92 -37.44 -22.90
N ALA A 106 -26.81 -37.88 -23.81
CA ALA A 106 -26.45 -38.58 -25.03
C ALA A 106 -25.71 -37.66 -26.02
N ALA A 107 -26.11 -36.39 -26.12
CA ALA A 107 -25.47 -35.41 -26.96
C ALA A 107 -24.06 -35.01 -26.43
N GLU A 108 -23.88 -34.95 -25.10
CA GLU A 108 -22.58 -34.73 -24.47
C GLU A 108 -21.64 -35.94 -24.73
N ARG A 109 -22.13 -37.16 -24.54
CA ARG A 109 -21.30 -38.37 -24.80
C ARG A 109 -20.95 -38.54 -26.28
N ALA A 110 -21.85 -38.20 -27.18
CA ALA A 110 -21.57 -38.21 -28.63
C ALA A 110 -20.46 -37.17 -28.99
N ARG A 111 -20.44 -36.05 -28.32
CA ARG A 111 -19.36 -35.05 -28.48
C ARG A 111 -18.04 -35.53 -27.90
N GLU A 112 -18.03 -36.20 -26.74
CA GLU A 112 -16.84 -36.75 -26.14
C GLU A 112 -16.26 -37.95 -26.90
N GLU A 113 -17.15 -38.87 -27.45
CA GLU A 113 -16.72 -39.99 -28.28
C GLU A 113 -16.17 -39.53 -29.64
N ALA A 114 -16.77 -38.50 -30.23
CA ALA A 114 -16.20 -37.88 -31.44
C ALA A 114 -14.81 -37.25 -31.21
N ALA A 115 -14.53 -36.81 -29.99
CA ALA A 115 -13.23 -36.24 -29.62
C ALA A 115 -12.14 -37.30 -29.30
N ARG A 116 -12.51 -38.57 -28.98
CA ARG A 116 -11.58 -39.61 -28.50
C ARG A 116 -11.25 -40.76 -29.49
N GLY A 117 -11.89 -40.82 -30.64
CA GLY A 117 -11.51 -41.74 -31.74
C GLY A 117 -11.60 -43.24 -31.41
N VAL A 118 -12.54 -43.71 -30.55
CA VAL A 118 -12.68 -45.14 -30.15
C VAL A 118 -13.72 -45.87 -31.04
N PRO A 119 -13.40 -47.09 -31.55
CA PRO A 119 -14.28 -47.82 -32.42
C PRO A 119 -15.50 -48.42 -31.70
N PRO A 120 -16.62 -48.59 -32.38
CA PRO A 120 -17.89 -49.04 -31.78
C PRO A 120 -17.87 -50.57 -31.50
N GLY A 121 -18.16 -50.97 -30.26
CA GLY A 121 -18.39 -52.40 -29.99
C GLY A 121 -18.15 -52.95 -28.58
N THR A 122 -17.87 -52.17 -27.56
CA THR A 122 -17.72 -52.70 -26.18
C THR A 122 -18.82 -52.17 -25.25
N VAL A 123 -19.69 -53.09 -24.77
CA VAL A 123 -20.72 -52.80 -23.77
C VAL A 123 -20.05 -52.46 -22.44
N GLY A 124 -19.93 -51.17 -22.19
CA GLY A 124 -19.32 -50.61 -21.00
C GLY A 124 -20.29 -50.51 -19.80
N PRO A 125 -19.82 -50.00 -18.67
CA PRO A 125 -20.52 -49.95 -17.38
C PRO A 125 -21.90 -49.23 -17.39
N ALA A 126 -22.30 -48.59 -18.48
CA ALA A 126 -23.59 -47.95 -18.65
C ALA A 126 -24.77 -48.96 -18.61
N ALA A 127 -24.61 -50.19 -19.10
CA ALA A 127 -25.66 -51.22 -19.07
C ALA A 127 -25.93 -51.77 -17.64
N ARG A 128 -24.96 -51.73 -16.73
CA ARG A 128 -25.14 -52.10 -15.32
C ARG A 128 -25.99 -51.07 -14.59
N ARG A 129 -25.81 -49.80 -14.88
CA ARG A 129 -26.54 -48.70 -14.22
C ARG A 129 -28.01 -48.62 -14.66
N VAL A 130 -28.31 -49.01 -15.88
CA VAL A 130 -29.71 -49.12 -16.34
C VAL A 130 -30.49 -50.19 -15.56
N ASN A 131 -29.85 -51.31 -15.19
CA ASN A 131 -30.48 -52.37 -14.38
C ASN A 131 -30.62 -51.98 -12.90
N GLU A 132 -29.72 -51.15 -12.35
CA GLU A 132 -29.86 -50.59 -11.00
C GLU A 132 -31.04 -49.60 -10.95
N LEU A 133 -31.14 -48.71 -11.91
CA LEU A 133 -32.29 -47.78 -12.02
C LEU A 133 -33.62 -48.49 -12.20
N ARG A 134 -33.64 -49.63 -12.86
CA ARG A 134 -34.83 -50.46 -13.00
C ARG A 134 -35.29 -51.10 -11.69
N ARG A 135 -34.35 -51.54 -10.85
CA ARG A 135 -34.61 -52.07 -9.49
C ARG A 135 -35.06 -50.98 -8.51
N GLU A 136 -34.52 -49.78 -8.62
CA GLU A 136 -34.97 -48.61 -7.83
C GLU A 136 -36.38 -48.18 -8.23
N ARG A 137 -36.76 -48.34 -9.50
CA ARG A 137 -38.13 -48.06 -9.98
C ARG A 137 -39.17 -49.08 -9.49
N GLU A 138 -38.78 -50.32 -9.30
CA GLU A 138 -39.65 -51.38 -8.75
C GLU A 138 -39.85 -51.29 -7.24
N ALA A 139 -38.95 -50.58 -6.54
CA ALA A 139 -39.03 -50.31 -5.10
C ALA A 139 -39.69 -48.97 -4.75
N ALA A 140 -40.36 -48.31 -5.72
CA ALA A 140 -41.04 -47.05 -5.46
C ALA A 140 -42.19 -47.22 -4.45
N PRO A 141 -42.23 -46.44 -3.36
CA PRO A 141 -43.25 -46.58 -2.32
C PRO A 141 -44.64 -46.28 -2.86
N THR A 142 -45.60 -47.09 -2.44
CA THR A 142 -47.04 -46.89 -2.65
C THR A 142 -47.43 -45.44 -2.35
N ALA A 143 -48.27 -44.87 -3.24
CA ALA A 143 -48.74 -43.49 -3.12
C ALA A 143 -49.29 -43.21 -1.69
N PRO A 144 -49.00 -42.07 -1.10
CA PRO A 144 -49.49 -41.69 0.23
C PRO A 144 -51.03 -41.75 0.24
N PRO A 145 -51.61 -42.11 1.40
CA PRO A 145 -53.06 -42.14 1.50
C PRO A 145 -53.65 -40.77 1.13
N PRO A 146 -54.77 -40.75 0.41
CA PRO A 146 -55.39 -39.50 -0.03
C PRO A 146 -55.69 -38.64 1.21
N PRO A 147 -55.51 -37.30 1.11
CA PRO A 147 -55.85 -36.42 2.21
C PRO A 147 -57.34 -36.58 2.60
N PRO A 148 -57.66 -36.41 3.90
CA PRO A 148 -59.03 -36.58 4.37
C PRO A 148 -59.91 -35.46 3.81
N TYR A 149 -60.74 -35.84 2.85
CA TYR A 149 -61.79 -34.97 2.34
C TYR A 149 -63.10 -35.45 2.86
N SER A 150 -64.07 -34.54 3.07
CA SER A 150 -65.48 -34.88 3.33
C SER A 150 -66.38 -34.03 2.45
N LEU A 151 -67.50 -34.59 2.02
CA LEU A 151 -68.51 -33.88 1.24
C LEU A 151 -69.75 -33.70 2.14
N ILE A 152 -70.22 -32.46 2.21
CA ILE A 152 -71.49 -32.12 2.82
C ILE A 152 -72.46 -31.55 1.78
N ASP A 153 -73.74 -31.75 1.92
CA ASP A 153 -74.78 -31.19 1.03
C ASP A 153 -75.05 -29.68 1.35
N SER A 154 -76.02 -29.11 0.65
CA SER A 154 -76.48 -27.74 0.86
C SER A 154 -77.12 -27.48 2.24
N GLU A 155 -77.57 -28.55 2.94
CA GLU A 155 -78.13 -28.51 4.29
C GLU A 155 -77.05 -28.80 5.37
N GLU A 156 -75.76 -28.82 5.01
CA GLU A 156 -74.62 -29.16 5.87
C GLU A 156 -74.67 -30.64 6.41
N LYS A 157 -75.44 -31.52 5.84
CA LYS A 157 -75.44 -32.95 6.19
C LYS A 157 -74.29 -33.68 5.51
N LEU A 158 -73.59 -34.58 6.21
CA LEU A 158 -72.53 -35.39 5.64
C LEU A 158 -73.10 -36.32 4.55
N VAL A 159 -72.49 -36.17 3.36
CA VAL A 159 -72.77 -37.02 2.19
C VAL A 159 -71.74 -38.16 2.14
N ALA A 160 -70.47 -37.87 2.23
CA ALA A 160 -69.43 -38.89 2.17
C ALA A 160 -68.10 -38.35 2.83
N GLY A 161 -67.28 -39.27 3.32
CA GLY A 161 -66.03 -38.95 3.95
C GLY A 161 -66.04 -39.19 5.47
N ALA A 162 -65.09 -38.56 6.15
CA ALA A 162 -64.96 -38.69 7.61
C ALA A 162 -65.96 -37.77 8.37
N PRO A 163 -66.43 -38.14 9.56
CA PRO A 163 -67.32 -37.28 10.35
C PRO A 163 -66.64 -35.87 10.60
N VAL A 164 -67.54 -34.88 10.55
CA VAL A 164 -67.10 -33.45 10.60
C VAL A 164 -66.96 -32.95 12.04
N ASP A 165 -67.57 -33.65 13.01
CA ASP A 165 -67.62 -33.25 14.40
C ASP A 165 -66.23 -33.13 15.04
N GLY A 166 -65.93 -31.93 15.53
CA GLY A 166 -64.70 -31.64 16.33
C GLY A 166 -63.42 -31.38 15.49
N ARG A 167 -63.51 -31.13 14.19
CA ARG A 167 -62.35 -30.80 13.37
C ARG A 167 -62.38 -29.33 12.93
N ASP A 168 -61.78 -28.47 13.73
CA ASP A 168 -61.58 -27.06 13.39
C ASP A 168 -60.52 -26.88 12.31
N GLY A 169 -60.70 -25.90 11.40
CA GLY A 169 -59.72 -25.53 10.40
C GLY A 169 -59.92 -26.16 9.01
N ALA A 170 -61.06 -26.79 8.72
CA ALA A 170 -61.35 -27.28 7.37
C ALA A 170 -61.53 -26.16 6.35
N ILE A 171 -60.83 -26.27 5.21
CA ILE A 171 -61.01 -25.36 4.06
C ILE A 171 -62.26 -25.83 3.30
N ARG A 172 -63.28 -24.94 3.21
CA ARG A 172 -64.51 -25.21 2.51
C ARG A 172 -64.39 -24.77 1.06
N ARG A 173 -64.72 -25.64 0.11
CA ARG A 173 -64.77 -25.35 -1.30
C ARG A 173 -66.17 -25.72 -1.87
N PRO A 174 -66.83 -24.77 -2.54
CA PRO A 174 -68.19 -25.08 -3.11
C PRO A 174 -68.08 -26.09 -4.23
N VAL A 175 -69.08 -26.98 -4.29
CA VAL A 175 -69.35 -27.84 -5.47
C VAL A 175 -70.51 -27.21 -6.20
N GLU A 176 -70.24 -26.63 -7.35
CA GLU A 176 -71.24 -25.84 -8.12
C GLU A 176 -71.68 -26.63 -9.36
N VAL A 177 -72.96 -26.68 -9.58
CA VAL A 177 -73.63 -27.27 -10.79
C VAL A 177 -74.58 -26.20 -11.33
N ASP A 178 -74.40 -25.81 -12.59
CA ASP A 178 -75.17 -24.79 -13.27
C ASP A 178 -75.38 -23.48 -12.50
N GLY A 179 -74.33 -23.04 -11.79
CA GLY A 179 -74.34 -21.82 -11.01
C GLY A 179 -74.98 -21.93 -9.63
N GLN A 180 -75.41 -23.11 -9.19
CA GLN A 180 -75.94 -23.35 -7.86
C GLN A 180 -74.98 -24.24 -7.06
N THR A 181 -74.71 -23.84 -5.78
CA THR A 181 -73.92 -24.67 -4.86
C THR A 181 -74.76 -25.85 -4.38
N VAL A 182 -74.40 -27.04 -4.79
CA VAL A 182 -75.13 -28.29 -4.44
C VAL A 182 -74.52 -29.03 -3.26
N GLY A 183 -73.37 -28.57 -2.78
CA GLY A 183 -72.66 -29.07 -1.58
C GLY A 183 -71.32 -28.44 -1.41
N TRP A 184 -70.62 -28.84 -0.35
CA TRP A 184 -69.31 -28.30 0.02
C TRP A 184 -68.31 -29.44 0.20
N LEU A 185 -67.14 -29.31 -0.47
CA LEU A 185 -66.01 -30.18 -0.23
C LEU A 185 -65.18 -29.57 0.93
N LEU A 186 -65.07 -30.33 2.02
CA LEU A 186 -64.28 -30.00 3.20
C LEU A 186 -62.92 -30.68 3.05
N GLN A 187 -61.86 -29.87 3.08
CA GLN A 187 -60.49 -30.32 3.12
C GLN A 187 -59.95 -30.14 4.51
N PHE A 188 -59.61 -31.21 5.20
CA PHE A 188 -58.97 -31.13 6.51
C PHE A 188 -57.47 -31.10 6.38
N PRO A 189 -56.77 -30.34 7.25
CA PRO A 189 -55.30 -30.41 7.34
C PRO A 189 -54.91 -31.88 7.57
N PRO A 190 -53.82 -32.36 6.97
CA PRO A 190 -53.39 -33.74 7.17
C PRO A 190 -53.15 -34.01 8.64
N ALA A 191 -53.76 -35.10 9.18
CA ALA A 191 -53.66 -35.50 10.58
C ALA A 191 -52.24 -35.99 10.98
N ARG A 192 -51.35 -36.15 10.03
CA ARG A 192 -49.91 -36.45 10.21
C ARG A 192 -49.11 -35.33 9.64
N GLY A 193 -48.02 -34.98 10.31
CA GLY A 193 -47.03 -34.04 9.81
C GLY A 193 -46.51 -34.41 8.41
N PRO A 194 -45.60 -33.63 7.85
CA PRO A 194 -45.07 -33.86 6.51
C PRO A 194 -44.68 -35.34 6.32
N ASP A 195 -45.00 -35.92 5.14
CA ASP A 195 -44.64 -37.28 4.79
C ASP A 195 -43.15 -37.58 5.02
N ASP A 196 -42.81 -38.83 5.37
CA ASP A 196 -41.40 -39.25 5.60
C ASP A 196 -40.48 -38.86 4.43
N ASN A 197 -40.99 -38.78 3.19
CA ASN A 197 -40.23 -38.31 2.04
C ASN A 197 -39.98 -36.79 2.05
N ASP A 198 -40.93 -36.01 2.55
CA ASP A 198 -40.78 -34.56 2.71
C ASP A 198 -39.77 -34.23 3.83
N ASN A 199 -39.78 -34.98 4.92
CA ASN A 199 -38.82 -34.90 5.99
C ASN A 199 -37.37 -35.25 5.53
N ARG A 200 -37.23 -36.36 4.80
CA ARG A 200 -35.92 -36.76 4.23
C ARG A 200 -35.39 -35.78 3.20
N PHE A 201 -36.28 -35.12 2.46
CA PHE A 201 -35.87 -34.06 1.53
C PHE A 201 -35.40 -32.82 2.28
N GLN A 202 -36.13 -32.42 3.34
CA GLN A 202 -35.71 -31.32 4.22
C GLN A 202 -34.35 -31.60 4.90
N GLU A 203 -34.17 -32.79 5.47
CA GLU A 203 -32.88 -33.17 6.10
C GLU A 203 -31.73 -33.15 5.11
N ARG A 204 -31.93 -33.63 3.87
CA ARG A 204 -30.87 -33.57 2.85
C ARG A 204 -30.57 -32.14 2.43
N GLN A 205 -31.53 -31.27 2.35
CA GLN A 205 -31.37 -29.87 2.01
C GLN A 205 -30.67 -29.10 3.15
N GLU A 206 -31.04 -29.37 4.40
CA GLU A 206 -30.38 -28.81 5.56
C GLU A 206 -28.91 -29.22 5.64
N ASN A 207 -28.60 -30.49 5.45
CA ASN A 207 -27.25 -31.00 5.41
C ASN A 207 -26.43 -30.38 4.26
N ALA A 208 -27.01 -30.27 3.06
CA ALA A 208 -26.36 -29.63 1.93
C ALA A 208 -26.06 -28.14 2.21
N THR A 209 -26.99 -27.43 2.84
CA THR A 209 -26.82 -26.02 3.24
C THR A 209 -25.67 -25.87 4.23
N TRP A 210 -25.61 -26.72 5.27
CA TRP A 210 -24.51 -26.68 6.25
C TRP A 210 -23.16 -27.02 5.65
N VAL A 211 -23.10 -27.95 4.70
CA VAL A 211 -21.86 -28.25 3.95
C VAL A 211 -21.38 -27.05 3.14
N ILE A 212 -22.31 -26.38 2.43
CA ILE A 212 -21.98 -25.17 1.65
C ILE A 212 -21.51 -24.05 2.55
N VAL A 213 -22.19 -23.80 3.68
CA VAL A 213 -21.79 -22.80 4.69
C VAL A 213 -20.40 -23.11 5.24
N GLY A 214 -20.14 -24.37 5.61
CA GLY A 214 -18.83 -24.80 6.12
C GLY A 214 -17.71 -24.61 5.09
N LEU A 215 -17.93 -25.01 3.85
CA LEU A 215 -16.96 -24.86 2.76
C LEU A 215 -16.67 -23.38 2.45
N SER A 216 -17.73 -22.56 2.43
CA SER A 216 -17.60 -21.11 2.21
C SER A 216 -16.83 -20.42 3.34
N ALA A 217 -17.08 -20.82 4.59
CA ALA A 217 -16.33 -20.31 5.75
C ALA A 217 -14.84 -20.72 5.71
N LEU A 218 -14.55 -21.96 5.31
CA LEU A 218 -13.17 -22.43 5.12
C LEU A 218 -12.45 -21.64 4.03
N LEU A 219 -13.11 -21.43 2.89
CA LEU A 219 -12.57 -20.65 1.78
C LEU A 219 -12.31 -19.19 2.20
N ALA A 220 -13.27 -18.58 2.90
CA ALA A 220 -13.13 -17.22 3.44
C ALA A 220 -11.93 -17.10 4.41
N ALA A 221 -11.72 -18.08 5.28
CA ALA A 221 -10.58 -18.12 6.19
C ALA A 221 -9.25 -18.22 5.41
N LEU A 222 -9.20 -19.09 4.39
CA LEU A 222 -8.01 -19.26 3.54
C LEU A 222 -7.66 -17.96 2.80
N VAL A 223 -8.64 -17.32 2.17
CA VAL A 223 -8.48 -16.04 1.46
C VAL A 223 -8.05 -14.94 2.43
N SER A 224 -8.64 -14.87 3.62
CA SER A 224 -8.26 -13.88 4.65
C SER A 224 -6.81 -14.04 5.11
N ILE A 225 -6.35 -15.29 5.30
CA ILE A 225 -4.95 -15.59 5.66
C ILE A 225 -4.00 -15.18 4.51
N LEU A 226 -4.37 -15.49 3.27
CA LEU A 226 -3.58 -15.15 2.09
C LEU A 226 -3.43 -13.63 1.93
N LEU A 227 -4.53 -12.89 1.99
CA LEU A 227 -4.54 -11.43 1.91
C LEU A 227 -3.74 -10.80 3.06
N ALA A 228 -3.93 -11.30 4.29
CA ALA A 228 -3.17 -10.81 5.44
C ALA A 228 -1.66 -11.01 5.23
N ARG A 229 -1.22 -12.13 4.63
CA ARG A 229 0.21 -12.36 4.33
C ARG A 229 0.73 -11.46 3.23
N ILE A 230 -0.02 -11.27 2.15
CA ILE A 230 0.39 -10.46 0.99
C ILE A 230 0.53 -8.98 1.39
N PHE A 231 -0.47 -8.40 2.05
CA PHE A 231 -0.47 -6.97 2.38
C PHE A 231 0.32 -6.61 3.64
N LEU A 232 0.37 -7.50 4.62
CA LEU A 232 0.98 -7.16 5.91
C LEU A 232 2.47 -7.49 6.01
N ALA A 233 2.98 -8.44 5.24
CA ALA A 233 4.39 -8.78 5.26
C ALA A 233 5.28 -7.61 4.81
N PRO A 234 4.96 -6.86 3.72
CA PRO A 234 5.70 -5.66 3.34
C PRO A 234 5.69 -4.57 4.40
N VAL A 235 4.53 -4.30 4.99
CA VAL A 235 4.38 -3.28 6.04
C VAL A 235 5.22 -3.62 7.28
N ARG A 236 5.26 -4.88 7.70
CA ARG A 236 6.11 -5.32 8.81
C ARG A 236 7.60 -5.19 8.51
N ARG A 237 8.01 -5.53 7.28
CA ARG A 237 9.41 -5.35 6.85
C ARG A 237 9.81 -3.89 6.89
N LEU A 238 8.95 -3.00 6.40
CA LEU A 238 9.20 -1.57 6.42
C LEU A 238 9.28 -1.03 7.86
N ALA A 239 8.34 -1.42 8.74
CA ALA A 239 8.34 -1.03 10.15
C ALA A 239 9.62 -1.50 10.88
N SER A 240 10.06 -2.75 10.64
CA SER A 240 11.28 -3.25 11.24
C SER A 240 12.54 -2.57 10.68
N ALA A 241 12.55 -2.25 9.37
CA ALA A 241 13.63 -1.51 8.75
C ALA A 241 13.73 -0.08 9.30
N THR A 242 12.58 0.59 9.51
CA THR A 242 12.53 1.92 10.13
C THR A 242 13.08 1.91 11.56
N GLN A 243 12.76 0.88 12.35
CA GLN A 243 13.33 0.73 13.69
C GLN A 243 14.85 0.54 13.67
N ARG A 244 15.39 -0.27 12.73
CA ARG A 244 16.83 -0.43 12.55
C ARG A 244 17.49 0.87 12.12
N LEU A 245 16.89 1.60 11.18
CA LEU A 245 17.36 2.89 10.73
C LEU A 245 17.42 3.89 11.89
N ALA A 246 16.38 3.95 12.72
CA ALA A 246 16.33 4.79 13.92
C ALA A 246 17.37 4.37 14.99
N ALA A 247 17.77 3.11 15.02
CA ALA A 247 18.84 2.61 15.89
C ALA A 247 20.26 2.87 15.32
N GLY A 248 20.37 3.59 14.18
CA GLY A 248 21.65 3.95 13.57
C GLY A 248 22.18 2.96 12.52
N ASP A 249 21.43 1.91 12.17
CA ASP A 249 21.80 1.01 11.08
C ASP A 249 21.33 1.59 9.74
N TYR A 250 22.07 2.57 9.25
CA TYR A 250 21.76 3.29 8.00
C TYR A 250 22.01 2.45 6.74
N ALA A 251 22.70 1.31 6.84
CA ALA A 251 22.90 0.37 5.73
C ALA A 251 21.65 -0.48 5.45
N THR A 252 20.63 -0.42 6.33
CA THR A 252 19.37 -1.14 6.14
C THR A 252 18.68 -0.74 4.85
N ARG A 253 18.26 -1.75 4.05
CA ARG A 253 17.49 -1.55 2.82
C ARG A 253 16.28 -2.47 2.80
N VAL A 254 15.19 -2.00 2.20
CA VAL A 254 13.96 -2.76 1.97
C VAL A 254 13.87 -3.08 0.48
N ARG A 255 13.63 -4.35 0.14
CA ARG A 255 13.43 -4.74 -1.26
C ARG A 255 12.04 -4.25 -1.71
N PRO A 256 11.94 -3.46 -2.78
CA PRO A 256 10.66 -3.14 -3.41
C PRO A 256 10.04 -4.45 -3.91
N GLY A 257 8.87 -4.82 -3.38
CA GLY A 257 8.27 -6.13 -3.67
C GLY A 257 7.18 -6.10 -4.72
N ALA A 258 6.54 -4.95 -4.94
CA ALA A 258 5.44 -4.76 -5.87
C ALA A 258 5.59 -3.38 -6.54
N GLN A 259 4.91 -3.21 -7.70
CA GLN A 259 4.82 -1.91 -8.39
C GLN A 259 3.53 -1.18 -7.95
N ASP A 260 3.35 -1.04 -6.64
CA ASP A 260 2.22 -0.39 -6.00
C ASP A 260 2.71 0.67 -4.98
N GLU A 261 1.79 1.24 -4.21
CA GLU A 261 2.08 2.25 -3.20
C GLU A 261 3.05 1.75 -2.13
N LEU A 262 3.06 0.44 -1.83
CA LEU A 262 3.99 -0.16 -0.88
C LEU A 262 5.40 -0.29 -1.49
N GLY A 263 5.49 -0.56 -2.78
CA GLY A 263 6.74 -0.55 -3.53
C GLY A 263 7.36 0.85 -3.58
N GLN A 264 6.53 1.87 -3.88
CA GLN A 264 6.96 3.27 -3.86
C GLN A 264 7.45 3.70 -2.47
N LEU A 265 6.73 3.33 -1.41
CA LEU A 265 7.13 3.62 -0.03
C LEU A 265 8.47 2.95 0.35
N ALA A 266 8.72 1.74 -0.16
CA ALA A 266 10.01 1.07 0.05
C ALA A 266 11.17 1.79 -0.68
N GLU A 267 10.93 2.34 -1.87
CA GLU A 267 11.91 3.15 -2.59
C GLU A 267 12.19 4.48 -1.87
N ASP A 268 11.15 5.15 -1.38
CA ASP A 268 11.28 6.39 -0.61
C ASP A 268 12.06 6.16 0.69
N PHE A 269 11.77 5.04 1.39
CA PHE A 269 12.56 4.61 2.54
C PHE A 269 14.03 4.39 2.19
N ASN A 270 14.33 3.71 1.06
CA ASN A 270 15.71 3.46 0.64
C ASN A 270 16.43 4.76 0.26
N ARG A 271 15.73 5.75 -0.34
CA ARG A 271 16.28 7.08 -0.61
C ARG A 271 16.65 7.81 0.70
N LEU A 272 15.75 7.78 1.67
CA LEU A 272 16.00 8.35 2.99
C LEU A 272 17.19 7.67 3.69
N ALA A 273 17.22 6.33 3.70
CA ALA A 273 18.30 5.56 4.29
C ALA A 273 19.65 5.89 3.64
N ASN A 274 19.69 6.03 2.31
CA ASN A 274 20.89 6.39 1.57
C ASN A 274 21.38 7.81 1.90
N THR A 275 20.46 8.75 2.07
CA THR A 275 20.79 10.13 2.48
C THR A 275 21.37 10.17 3.89
N LEU A 276 20.75 9.45 4.83
CA LEU A 276 21.23 9.35 6.21
C LEU A 276 22.61 8.67 6.30
N GLU A 277 22.82 7.59 5.53
CA GLU A 277 24.10 6.89 5.47
C GLU A 277 25.22 7.81 4.96
N LYS A 278 24.96 8.55 3.87
CA LYS A 278 25.90 9.54 3.34
C LYS A 278 26.21 10.65 4.35
N ASN A 279 25.20 11.18 5.00
CA ASN A 279 25.39 12.24 6.02
C ASN A 279 26.20 11.74 7.20
N GLU A 280 25.94 10.52 7.68
CA GLU A 280 26.71 9.93 8.78
C GLU A 280 28.17 9.67 8.37
N GLN A 281 28.40 9.21 7.12
CA GLN A 281 29.75 9.01 6.61
C GLN A 281 30.50 10.35 6.51
N LEU A 282 29.86 11.39 5.99
CA LEU A 282 30.44 12.74 5.94
C LEU A 282 30.78 13.27 7.34
N ARG A 283 29.88 13.04 8.31
CA ARG A 283 30.09 13.44 9.71
C ARG A 283 31.28 12.70 10.33
N ARG A 284 31.40 11.39 10.10
CA ARG A 284 32.52 10.59 10.60
C ARG A 284 33.84 11.02 9.98
N ASN A 285 33.87 11.24 8.67
CA ASN A 285 35.07 11.74 7.99
C ASN A 285 35.48 13.08 8.55
N LEU A 286 34.52 14.01 8.72
CA LEU A 286 34.79 15.33 9.29
C LEU A 286 35.42 15.24 10.68
N VAL A 287 34.88 14.42 11.59
CA VAL A 287 35.46 14.25 12.95
C VAL A 287 36.87 13.67 12.89
N SER A 288 37.09 12.71 11.97
CA SER A 288 38.44 12.14 11.75
C SER A 288 39.44 13.20 11.27
N ASP A 289 39.04 13.96 10.24
CA ASP A 289 39.89 14.98 9.62
C ASP A 289 40.21 16.10 10.61
N ILE A 290 39.21 16.57 11.38
CA ILE A 290 39.42 17.53 12.47
C ILE A 290 40.45 17.01 13.48
N SER A 291 40.30 15.74 13.88
CA SER A 291 41.20 15.13 14.85
C SER A 291 42.65 15.09 14.34
N HIS A 292 42.83 14.86 13.04
CA HIS A 292 44.14 14.86 12.40
C HIS A 292 44.72 16.27 12.28
N GLU A 293 43.93 17.26 11.85
CA GLU A 293 44.38 18.65 11.67
C GLU A 293 44.63 19.36 13.00
N LEU A 294 44.00 18.97 14.10
CA LEU A 294 44.33 19.47 15.45
C LEU A 294 45.58 18.80 16.03
N ARG A 295 45.79 17.50 15.77
CA ARG A 295 46.92 16.76 16.36
C ARG A 295 48.26 17.25 15.86
N THR A 296 48.36 17.64 14.60
CA THR A 296 49.60 18.03 13.94
C THR A 296 50.18 19.31 14.59
N PRO A 297 49.48 20.48 14.66
CA PRO A 297 50.02 21.69 15.30
C PRO A 297 50.23 21.49 16.80
N LEU A 298 49.39 20.69 17.46
CA LEU A 298 49.59 20.39 18.88
C LEU A 298 50.90 19.60 19.13
N ALA A 299 51.23 18.65 18.24
CA ALA A 299 52.47 17.91 18.32
C ALA A 299 53.71 18.79 18.05
N VAL A 300 53.58 19.72 17.08
CA VAL A 300 54.66 20.73 16.82
C VAL A 300 54.86 21.62 18.03
N LEU A 301 53.76 22.17 18.57
CA LEU A 301 53.79 23.05 19.75
C LEU A 301 54.41 22.34 20.97
N ARG A 302 54.03 21.06 21.18
CA ARG A 302 54.59 20.23 22.23
C ARG A 302 56.13 20.01 22.05
N ALA A 303 56.52 19.63 20.82
CA ALA A 303 57.94 19.40 20.51
C ALA A 303 58.76 20.66 20.66
N GLU A 304 58.22 21.83 20.28
CA GLU A 304 58.96 23.15 20.52
C GLU A 304 59.04 23.44 21.99
N ILE A 305 58.04 23.19 22.81
CA ILE A 305 58.11 23.39 24.27
C ILE A 305 59.12 22.42 24.91
N GLU A 306 59.06 21.11 24.54
CA GLU A 306 60.02 20.10 25.02
C GLU A 306 61.44 20.47 24.64
N ALA A 307 61.74 21.01 23.45
CA ALA A 307 63.01 21.47 23.00
C ALA A 307 63.53 22.72 23.79
N LEU A 308 62.58 23.55 24.24
CA LEU A 308 62.91 24.68 25.13
C LEU A 308 63.23 24.22 26.56
N GLU A 309 62.45 23.28 27.10
CA GLU A 309 62.62 22.68 28.42
C GLU A 309 64.02 21.96 28.54
N ASP A 310 64.34 21.20 27.47
CA ASP A 310 65.62 20.45 27.40
C ASP A 310 66.87 21.34 27.09
N GLY A 311 66.65 22.63 26.88
CA GLY A 311 67.71 23.58 26.56
C GLY A 311 68.30 23.41 25.15
N ILE A 312 67.70 22.62 24.28
CA ILE A 312 68.09 22.37 22.88
C ILE A 312 67.86 23.64 22.05
N ARG A 313 66.74 24.35 22.32
CA ARG A 313 66.41 25.64 21.69
C ARG A 313 66.50 26.77 22.74
N PRO A 314 67.14 27.90 22.43
CA PRO A 314 67.12 29.05 23.33
C PRO A 314 65.76 29.74 23.32
N LEU A 315 65.32 30.24 24.45
CA LEU A 315 64.19 31.11 24.59
C LEU A 315 64.49 32.48 23.98
N THR A 316 64.19 32.64 22.71
CA THR A 316 64.33 33.89 21.95
C THR A 316 63.00 34.50 21.64
N GLN A 317 62.98 35.76 21.22
CA GLN A 317 61.71 36.38 20.73
C GLN A 317 61.18 35.73 19.52
N GLU A 318 62.01 35.12 18.68
CA GLU A 318 61.61 34.36 17.48
C GLU A 318 60.90 33.03 17.87
N THR A 319 61.44 32.31 18.86
CA THR A 319 60.86 31.08 19.37
C THR A 319 59.47 31.32 20.02
N LEU A 320 59.39 32.43 20.77
CA LEU A 320 58.14 32.86 21.39
C LEU A 320 57.07 33.24 20.31
N ALA A 321 57.56 33.97 19.28
CA ALA A 321 56.63 34.30 18.12
C ALA A 321 56.17 33.07 17.34
N SER A 322 57.04 32.04 17.18
CA SER A 322 56.66 30.76 16.61
C SER A 322 55.54 30.08 17.40
N LEU A 323 55.72 29.94 18.72
CA LEU A 323 54.71 29.37 19.62
C LEU A 323 53.38 30.16 19.58
N GLN A 324 53.44 31.50 19.57
CA GLN A 324 52.25 32.35 19.47
C GLN A 324 51.55 32.17 18.14
N SER A 325 52.32 32.00 17.04
CA SER A 325 51.74 31.71 15.70
C SER A 325 50.99 30.39 15.66
N GLU A 326 51.54 29.31 16.25
CA GLU A 326 50.87 28.01 16.34
C GLU A 326 49.59 28.06 17.18
N VAL A 327 49.62 28.78 18.32
CA VAL A 327 48.42 28.99 19.15
C VAL A 327 47.35 29.79 18.38
N ALA A 328 47.75 30.85 17.67
CA ALA A 328 46.81 31.65 16.84
C ALA A 328 46.19 30.82 15.70
N MET A 329 47.00 29.95 15.09
CA MET A 329 46.51 29.03 14.05
C MET A 329 45.53 28.03 14.61
N LEU A 330 45.75 27.42 15.77
CA LEU A 330 44.84 26.54 16.45
C LEU A 330 43.49 27.22 16.78
N ASN A 331 43.55 28.41 17.35
CA ASN A 331 42.38 29.20 17.66
C ASN A 331 41.57 29.49 16.38
N LYS A 332 42.22 29.90 15.30
CA LYS A 332 41.56 30.13 14.01
C LYS A 332 40.89 28.87 13.47
N LEU A 333 41.57 27.72 13.60
CA LEU A 333 40.96 26.43 13.15
C LEU A 333 39.69 26.10 13.93
N ILE A 334 39.73 26.33 15.27
CA ILE A 334 38.56 26.11 16.15
C ILE A 334 37.43 27.08 15.78
N ASP A 335 37.72 28.36 15.58
CA ASP A 335 36.72 29.37 15.21
C ASP A 335 36.08 29.07 13.82
N ASP A 336 36.93 28.76 12.82
CA ASP A 336 36.52 28.38 11.48
C ASP A 336 35.58 27.15 11.50
N LEU A 337 35.91 26.15 12.35
CA LEU A 337 35.12 24.94 12.52
C LEU A 337 33.79 25.20 13.19
N HIS A 338 33.82 26.01 14.27
CA HIS A 338 32.59 26.40 14.98
C HIS A 338 31.61 27.14 14.05
N GLU A 339 32.16 28.07 13.25
CA GLU A 339 31.38 28.81 12.27
C GLU A 339 30.76 27.92 11.22
N LEU A 340 31.51 26.96 10.66
CA LEU A 340 30.98 25.98 9.70
C LEU A 340 29.91 25.08 10.31
N SER A 341 30.06 24.68 11.57
CA SER A 341 29.06 23.90 12.28
C SER A 341 27.73 24.66 12.43
N LEU A 342 27.81 25.93 12.83
CA LEU A 342 26.63 26.79 12.95
C LEU A 342 25.96 27.05 11.60
N ALA A 343 26.75 27.19 10.53
CA ALA A 343 26.22 27.35 9.17
C ALA A 343 25.50 26.13 8.69
N ASP A 344 26.00 24.91 8.96
CA ASP A 344 25.36 23.64 8.59
C ASP A 344 24.04 23.40 9.32
N GLU A 345 23.94 23.79 10.56
CA GLU A 345 22.72 23.70 11.36
C GLU A 345 21.68 24.78 10.98
N GLY A 346 22.04 25.72 10.08
CA GLY A 346 21.19 26.88 9.78
C GLY A 346 21.01 27.84 10.95
N ALA A 347 21.85 27.70 11.97
CA ALA A 347 21.82 28.50 13.21
C ALA A 347 22.56 29.83 13.07
N LEU A 348 23.31 30.00 11.98
CA LEU A 348 24.05 31.23 11.73
C LEU A 348 23.10 32.36 11.36
N THR A 349 23.00 33.37 12.20
CA THR A 349 22.16 34.55 11.95
C THR A 349 22.95 35.59 11.18
N TYR A 350 22.49 35.91 9.96
CA TYR A 350 23.06 36.96 9.12
C TYR A 350 22.34 38.29 9.34
N ARG A 351 23.09 39.37 9.54
CA ARG A 351 22.55 40.74 9.67
C ARG A 351 22.60 41.42 8.32
N MET A 352 21.57 41.18 7.52
CA MET A 352 21.46 41.73 6.17
C MET A 352 21.27 43.25 6.21
N ALA A 353 22.12 43.98 5.51
CA ALA A 353 22.07 45.43 5.32
C ALA A 353 22.48 45.78 3.88
N ASP A 354 22.28 47.00 3.46
CA ASP A 354 22.80 47.49 2.19
C ASP A 354 24.31 47.79 2.38
N VAL A 355 25.15 47.14 1.57
CA VAL A 355 26.59 47.13 1.71
C VAL A 355 27.25 47.69 0.46
N ASP A 356 28.09 48.69 0.65
CA ASP A 356 29.08 49.14 -0.33
C ASP A 356 30.22 48.12 -0.42
N LEU A 357 30.09 47.15 -1.32
CA LEU A 357 31.09 46.09 -1.51
C LEU A 357 32.40 46.67 -2.10
N ALA A 358 32.33 47.75 -2.89
CA ALA A 358 33.51 48.42 -3.43
C ALA A 358 34.36 49.02 -2.33
N GLY A 359 33.76 49.77 -1.39
CA GLY A 359 34.44 50.35 -0.24
C GLY A 359 35.02 49.27 0.70
N GLN A 360 34.31 48.14 0.86
CA GLN A 360 34.85 47.01 1.62
C GLN A 360 36.04 46.35 0.92
N LEU A 361 36.01 46.18 -0.41
CA LEU A 361 37.11 45.64 -1.18
C LEU A 361 38.34 46.54 -1.08
N GLU A 362 38.18 47.87 -1.23
CA GLU A 362 39.32 48.82 -1.12
C GLU A 362 39.93 48.76 0.29
N THR A 363 39.12 48.71 1.33
CA THR A 363 39.58 48.60 2.71
C THR A 363 40.36 47.30 2.91
N ALA A 364 39.84 46.18 2.45
CA ALA A 364 40.50 44.89 2.55
C ALA A 364 41.81 44.87 1.77
N ALA A 365 41.79 45.30 0.50
CA ALA A 365 42.99 45.37 -0.34
C ALA A 365 44.06 46.26 0.24
N HIS A 366 43.69 47.42 0.80
CA HIS A 366 44.65 48.31 1.49
C HIS A 366 45.38 47.60 2.64
N GLY A 367 44.64 46.84 3.46
CA GLY A 367 45.22 46.06 4.59
C GLY A 367 46.19 44.96 4.10
N PHE A 368 46.00 44.44 2.89
CA PHE A 368 46.86 43.40 2.34
C PHE A 368 48.03 43.90 1.51
N ARG A 369 48.03 45.12 1.02
CA ARG A 369 49.07 45.65 0.09
C ARG A 369 50.47 45.47 0.61
N GLU A 370 50.72 45.80 1.87
CA GLU A 370 52.08 45.68 2.47
C GLU A 370 52.54 44.22 2.57
N ARG A 371 51.66 43.31 2.96
CA ARG A 371 51.92 41.86 3.02
C ARG A 371 52.21 41.26 1.65
N TYR A 372 51.51 41.71 0.61
CA TYR A 372 51.73 41.31 -0.79
C TYR A 372 53.09 41.81 -1.27
N ARG A 373 53.43 43.09 -0.96
CA ARG A 373 54.72 43.68 -1.30
C ARG A 373 55.88 42.95 -0.63
N GLN A 374 55.75 42.60 0.64
CA GLN A 374 56.79 41.86 1.40
C GLN A 374 57.00 40.45 0.78
N LYS A 375 55.98 39.83 0.22
CA LYS A 375 56.08 38.54 -0.50
C LYS A 375 56.54 38.73 -1.95
N GLY A 376 56.73 39.95 -2.42
CA GLY A 376 57.05 40.22 -3.83
C GLY A 376 55.90 40.02 -4.81
N LEU A 377 54.67 40.19 -4.34
CA LEU A 377 53.46 40.03 -5.18
C LEU A 377 52.87 41.40 -5.53
N HIS A 378 52.23 41.46 -6.71
CA HIS A 378 51.46 42.61 -7.16
C HIS A 378 49.96 42.38 -6.93
N LEU A 379 49.30 43.30 -6.20
CA LEU A 379 47.83 43.27 -5.97
C LEU A 379 47.22 44.45 -6.70
N ASP A 380 46.39 44.16 -7.69
CA ASP A 380 45.61 45.12 -8.47
C ASP A 380 44.12 44.98 -8.19
N THR A 381 43.42 46.12 -8.10
CA THR A 381 41.99 46.20 -7.90
C THR A 381 41.34 46.92 -9.08
N GLU A 382 40.35 46.28 -9.69
CA GLU A 382 39.58 46.80 -10.84
C GLU A 382 38.11 46.92 -10.44
N VAL A 383 37.63 48.12 -10.15
CA VAL A 383 36.28 48.37 -9.67
C VAL A 383 35.50 49.16 -10.71
N ALA A 384 34.36 48.64 -11.16
CA ALA A 384 33.50 49.34 -12.09
C ALA A 384 32.94 50.65 -11.52
N PRO A 385 32.80 51.71 -12.33
CA PRO A 385 32.48 53.07 -11.83
C PRO A 385 31.11 53.20 -11.16
N ARG A 386 30.18 52.26 -11.39
CA ARG A 386 28.85 52.27 -10.84
C ARG A 386 28.48 50.85 -10.44
N LEU A 387 28.44 50.59 -9.16
CA LEU A 387 28.01 49.33 -8.61
C LEU A 387 26.75 49.54 -7.76
N PRO A 388 25.77 48.68 -7.82
CA PRO A 388 24.65 48.71 -6.88
C PRO A 388 25.12 48.30 -5.48
N GLU A 389 24.43 48.80 -4.47
CA GLU A 389 24.62 48.30 -3.10
C GLU A 389 24.15 46.85 -3.06
N LEU A 390 24.94 46.01 -2.39
CA LEU A 390 24.64 44.60 -2.24
C LEU A 390 23.88 44.39 -0.91
N ARG A 391 22.74 43.76 -0.93
CA ARG A 391 22.06 43.36 0.30
C ARG A 391 22.78 42.16 0.93
N GLY A 392 23.48 42.39 2.02
CA GLY A 392 24.33 41.38 2.64
C GLY A 392 24.75 41.73 4.07
N ASP A 393 25.42 40.78 4.73
CA ASP A 393 26.03 40.98 6.03
C ASP A 393 27.45 41.61 5.88
N PRO A 394 27.62 42.84 6.34
CA PRO A 394 28.89 43.54 6.14
C PRO A 394 30.13 42.81 6.76
N GLN A 395 29.92 42.13 7.87
CA GLN A 395 31.00 41.43 8.57
C GLN A 395 31.38 40.15 7.81
N ARG A 396 30.37 39.43 7.29
CA ARG A 396 30.58 38.20 6.50
C ARG A 396 31.18 38.48 5.14
N LEU A 397 30.75 39.52 4.45
CA LEU A 397 31.34 39.91 3.18
C LEU A 397 32.80 40.36 3.34
N ARG A 398 33.14 41.05 4.42
CA ARG A 398 34.54 41.38 4.77
C ARG A 398 35.36 40.11 5.03
N GLN A 399 34.80 39.14 5.74
CA GLN A 399 35.44 37.84 5.99
C GLN A 399 35.68 37.08 4.66
N LEU A 400 34.70 37.07 3.73
CA LEU A 400 34.86 36.54 2.38
C LEU A 400 36.06 37.16 1.66
N LEU A 401 36.11 38.48 1.60
CA LEU A 401 37.21 39.22 0.97
C LEU A 401 38.58 38.90 1.61
N ASN A 402 38.64 38.90 2.91
CA ASN A 402 39.88 38.57 3.64
C ASN A 402 40.33 37.12 3.38
N ASN A 403 39.40 36.16 3.37
CA ASN A 403 39.75 34.76 3.09
C ASN A 403 40.25 34.57 1.66
N LEU A 404 39.63 35.23 0.66
CA LEU A 404 40.07 35.17 -0.73
C LEU A 404 41.43 35.80 -0.93
N LEU A 405 41.68 37.00 -0.33
CA LEU A 405 42.96 37.68 -0.43
C LEU A 405 44.06 36.91 0.33
N GLU A 406 43.76 36.38 1.52
CA GLU A 406 44.72 35.55 2.27
C GLU A 406 45.09 34.29 1.49
N ASN A 407 44.09 33.67 0.82
CA ASN A 407 44.31 32.50 0.01
C ASN A 407 45.22 32.80 -1.19
N SER A 408 44.96 33.87 -1.94
CA SER A 408 45.81 34.29 -3.07
C SER A 408 47.19 34.72 -2.62
N LEU A 409 47.31 35.46 -1.48
CA LEU A 409 48.61 35.79 -0.89
C LEU A 409 49.42 34.54 -0.58
N ARG A 410 48.80 33.51 -0.07
CA ARG A 410 49.46 32.28 0.38
C ARG A 410 49.96 31.44 -0.79
N TYR A 411 49.12 31.24 -1.78
CA TYR A 411 49.35 30.25 -2.84
C TYR A 411 49.96 30.80 -4.13
N THR A 412 50.05 32.11 -4.29
CA THR A 412 50.76 32.72 -5.42
C THR A 412 52.27 32.76 -5.18
N ASP A 413 53.06 32.35 -6.16
CA ASP A 413 54.51 32.36 -6.10
C ASP A 413 55.08 33.81 -6.09
N PRO A 414 56.24 34.06 -5.44
CA PRO A 414 56.88 35.36 -5.48
C PRO A 414 57.11 35.87 -6.93
N GLY A 415 56.90 37.16 -7.14
CA GLY A 415 56.91 37.76 -8.48
C GLY A 415 55.59 37.67 -9.23
N GLY A 416 54.59 36.99 -8.64
CA GLY A 416 53.26 36.83 -9.23
C GLY A 416 52.37 38.05 -9.07
N ARG A 417 51.17 37.94 -9.67
CA ARG A 417 50.16 39.00 -9.72
C ARG A 417 48.80 38.45 -9.28
N VAL A 418 48.07 39.22 -8.52
CA VAL A 418 46.66 38.96 -8.14
C VAL A 418 45.81 40.13 -8.59
N VAL A 419 44.76 39.87 -9.31
CA VAL A 419 43.78 40.87 -9.80
C VAL A 419 42.42 40.57 -9.17
N VAL A 420 41.89 41.55 -8.45
CA VAL A 420 40.53 41.49 -7.90
C VAL A 420 39.67 42.45 -8.67
N SER A 421 38.66 41.94 -9.37
CA SER A 421 37.72 42.75 -10.14
C SER A 421 36.32 42.69 -9.56
N LEU A 422 35.65 43.84 -9.56
CA LEU A 422 34.26 43.98 -9.12
C LEU A 422 33.46 44.69 -10.21
N SER A 423 32.47 44.01 -10.73
CA SER A 423 31.60 44.50 -11.79
C SER A 423 30.15 44.16 -11.53
N ALA A 424 29.23 44.79 -12.23
CA ALA A 424 27.81 44.42 -12.18
C ALA A 424 27.22 44.45 -13.58
N ASP A 425 26.28 43.52 -13.82
CA ASP A 425 25.48 43.43 -15.05
C ASP A 425 24.03 43.09 -14.74
N ALA A 426 23.28 42.61 -15.74
CA ALA A 426 21.89 42.22 -15.61
C ALA A 426 21.68 40.96 -14.70
N ASP A 427 22.69 40.11 -14.63
CA ASP A 427 22.66 38.85 -13.87
C ASP A 427 23.05 39.04 -12.39
N GLY A 428 23.78 40.14 -12.09
CA GLY A 428 24.16 40.41 -10.70
C GLY A 428 25.45 41.18 -10.51
N THR A 429 25.94 41.18 -9.28
CA THR A 429 27.26 41.72 -8.91
C THR A 429 28.30 40.62 -8.95
N HIS A 430 29.36 40.81 -9.71
CA HIS A 430 30.44 39.86 -9.94
C HIS A 430 31.71 40.30 -9.18
N LEU A 431 32.22 39.40 -8.34
CA LEU A 431 33.48 39.53 -7.67
C LEU A 431 34.42 38.44 -8.19
N ASP A 432 35.46 38.82 -8.89
CA ASP A 432 36.46 37.89 -9.41
C ASP A 432 37.82 38.12 -8.72
N VAL A 433 38.43 37.04 -8.29
CA VAL A 433 39.80 37.03 -7.76
C VAL A 433 40.63 36.10 -8.65
N LYS A 434 41.57 36.65 -9.38
CA LYS A 434 42.44 35.94 -10.34
C LYS A 434 43.87 36.03 -9.88
N ASP A 435 44.51 34.91 -9.63
CA ASP A 435 45.92 34.85 -9.27
C ASP A 435 46.77 34.23 -10.40
N SER A 436 48.09 34.46 -10.31
CA SER A 436 49.07 33.82 -11.18
C SER A 436 49.56 32.50 -10.59
N ALA A 437 50.44 31.81 -11.31
CA ALA A 437 50.98 30.50 -10.94
C ALA A 437 51.40 30.37 -9.43
N PRO A 438 51.30 29.14 -8.87
CA PRO A 438 50.91 27.90 -9.55
C PRO A 438 49.42 27.74 -9.68
N GLY A 439 48.97 27.05 -10.77
CA GLY A 439 47.58 26.68 -10.95
C GLY A 439 47.21 25.39 -10.22
N VAL A 440 45.94 25.04 -10.32
CA VAL A 440 45.39 23.79 -9.79
C VAL A 440 44.87 22.94 -10.96
N ALA A 441 45.10 21.63 -10.89
CA ALA A 441 44.59 20.71 -11.90
C ALA A 441 43.05 20.82 -12.05
N PRO A 442 42.48 20.82 -13.30
CA PRO A 442 41.08 21.10 -13.52
C PRO A 442 40.08 20.17 -12.78
N ASP A 443 40.47 18.93 -12.57
CA ASP A 443 39.71 17.93 -11.80
C ASP A 443 39.67 18.22 -10.28
N LEU A 444 40.61 18.97 -9.76
CA LEU A 444 40.67 19.36 -8.35
C LEU A 444 40.02 20.71 -8.05
N LEU A 445 39.74 21.55 -9.07
CA LEU A 445 39.15 22.88 -8.86
C LEU A 445 37.81 22.84 -8.11
N PRO A 446 36.86 21.95 -8.44
CA PRO A 446 35.61 21.87 -7.68
C PRO A 446 35.80 21.45 -6.23
N ARG A 447 36.86 20.71 -5.95
CA ARG A 447 37.18 20.20 -4.62
C ARG A 447 37.81 21.25 -3.69
N LEU A 448 38.21 22.40 -4.20
CA LEU A 448 38.79 23.49 -3.41
C LEU A 448 37.85 24.02 -2.32
N PHE A 449 36.56 23.79 -2.45
CA PHE A 449 35.50 24.16 -1.49
C PHE A 449 35.17 23.04 -0.49
N GLU A 450 35.76 21.85 -0.70
CA GLU A 450 35.64 20.76 0.31
C GLU A 450 36.36 21.14 1.57
N ARG A 451 35.84 20.82 2.74
CA ARG A 451 36.44 21.10 4.04
C ARG A 451 37.76 20.37 4.19
N LEU A 452 38.76 21.08 4.72
CA LEU A 452 40.11 20.57 4.98
C LEU A 452 40.84 20.04 3.73
N PHE A 453 40.26 20.29 2.53
CA PHE A 453 40.89 19.89 1.28
C PHE A 453 42.07 20.78 0.93
N ARG A 454 43.18 20.16 0.53
CA ARG A 454 44.43 20.81 0.11
C ARG A 454 45.06 20.06 -1.03
N VAL A 455 45.53 20.78 -2.06
CA VAL A 455 46.07 20.18 -3.30
C VAL A 455 47.37 19.42 -3.08
N ASP A 456 48.25 19.88 -2.17
CA ASP A 456 49.52 19.23 -1.85
C ASP A 456 49.77 19.17 -0.34
N GLY A 457 49.79 17.95 0.21
CA GLY A 457 49.93 17.72 1.66
C GLY A 457 51.34 18.01 2.25
N SER A 458 52.39 18.11 1.44
CA SER A 458 53.77 18.17 1.93
C SER A 458 54.44 19.55 1.82
N ARG A 459 54.24 20.30 0.75
CA ARG A 459 54.84 21.61 0.52
C ARG A 459 54.15 22.76 1.27
N ASN A 460 52.92 22.60 1.70
CA ASN A 460 52.09 23.67 2.24
C ASN A 460 51.93 23.64 3.76
N ARG A 461 52.58 22.72 4.49
CA ARG A 461 52.54 22.72 5.95
C ARG A 461 53.25 23.92 6.56
N GLU A 462 54.34 24.40 5.95
CA GLU A 462 55.06 25.62 6.36
C GLU A 462 54.26 26.91 6.07
N ALA A 463 53.32 26.84 5.12
CA ALA A 463 52.47 27.98 4.75
C ALA A 463 51.22 28.16 5.62
N GLY A 464 50.86 27.21 6.53
CA GLY A 464 49.93 27.41 7.63
C GLY A 464 48.45 27.63 7.31
N GLY A 465 47.80 26.88 6.38
CA GLY A 465 46.37 27.03 6.04
C GLY A 465 45.46 25.97 6.70
N THR A 466 44.31 26.37 7.22
CA THR A 466 43.32 25.46 7.84
C THR A 466 42.56 24.60 6.84
N GLY A 467 42.58 24.93 5.53
CA GLY A 467 41.76 24.27 4.51
C GLY A 467 40.24 24.51 4.67
N LEU A 468 39.85 25.42 5.57
CA LEU A 468 38.44 25.75 5.83
C LEU A 468 38.01 27.08 5.18
N GLY A 469 38.97 27.97 4.88
CA GLY A 469 38.69 29.33 4.40
C GLY A 469 37.81 29.39 3.15
N LEU A 470 38.06 28.54 2.11
CA LEU A 470 37.23 28.49 0.89
C LEU A 470 35.87 27.84 1.12
N ALA A 471 35.78 26.86 2.02
CA ALA A 471 34.48 26.29 2.43
C ALA A 471 33.63 27.36 3.14
N ILE A 472 34.22 28.19 3.98
CA ILE A 472 33.55 29.35 4.60
C ILE A 472 33.14 30.38 3.54
N CYS A 473 33.99 30.67 2.55
CA CYS A 473 33.65 31.55 1.45
C CYS A 473 32.38 31.03 0.70
N GLN A 474 32.31 29.75 0.41
CA GLN A 474 31.16 29.15 -0.24
C GLN A 474 29.89 29.32 0.61
N ARG A 475 29.94 29.05 1.90
CA ARG A 475 28.79 29.23 2.81
C ARG A 475 28.32 30.68 2.91
N ILE A 476 29.26 31.62 2.96
CA ILE A 476 28.93 33.06 2.96
C ILE A 476 28.21 33.42 1.65
N VAL A 477 28.74 33.02 0.51
CA VAL A 477 28.17 33.34 -0.81
C VAL A 477 26.78 32.70 -0.97
N GLU A 478 26.61 31.42 -0.60
CA GLU A 478 25.33 30.70 -0.63
C GLU A 478 24.30 31.40 0.28
N ALA A 479 24.67 31.83 1.47
CA ALA A 479 23.77 32.53 2.39
C ALA A 479 23.32 33.92 1.89
N HIS A 480 24.06 34.50 0.96
CA HIS A 480 23.69 35.72 0.23
C HIS A 480 22.97 35.44 -1.10
N GLY A 481 22.55 34.20 -1.36
CA GLY A 481 21.88 33.78 -2.60
C GLY A 481 22.79 33.74 -3.82
N GLY A 482 24.10 33.88 -3.63
CA GLY A 482 25.10 33.90 -4.69
C GLY A 482 25.65 32.53 -5.04
N THR A 483 26.55 32.50 -6.01
CA THR A 483 27.30 31.33 -6.45
C THR A 483 28.79 31.63 -6.48
N ILE A 484 29.64 30.65 -6.09
CA ILE A 484 31.10 30.72 -6.19
C ILE A 484 31.60 29.52 -6.97
N THR A 485 32.54 29.76 -7.88
CA THR A 485 33.19 28.73 -8.69
C THR A 485 34.67 28.97 -8.81
N ALA A 486 35.46 27.90 -8.87
CA ALA A 486 36.89 27.97 -9.16
C ALA A 486 37.14 27.56 -10.61
N ARG A 487 37.94 28.34 -11.34
CA ARG A 487 38.29 28.13 -12.75
C ARG A 487 39.80 28.32 -12.94
N PRO A 488 40.37 27.81 -14.04
CA PRO A 488 41.76 28.18 -14.39
C PRO A 488 41.86 29.68 -14.64
N SER A 489 42.84 30.32 -14.00
CA SER A 489 43.10 31.76 -14.18
C SER A 489 43.78 32.03 -15.51
N PRO A 490 43.41 33.08 -16.25
CA PRO A 490 44.16 33.55 -17.42
C PRO A 490 45.57 34.00 -17.07
N LEU A 491 45.86 34.25 -15.81
CA LEU A 491 47.19 34.59 -15.29
C LEU A 491 48.04 33.33 -14.94
N GLY A 492 47.49 32.14 -15.11
CA GLY A 492 48.17 30.88 -14.91
C GLY A 492 47.89 30.19 -13.55
N GLY A 493 47.16 30.85 -12.66
CA GLY A 493 46.77 30.32 -11.36
C GLY A 493 45.31 29.87 -11.27
N VAL A 494 44.63 30.32 -10.20
CA VAL A 494 43.22 30.04 -9.94
C VAL A 494 42.38 31.33 -10.08
N TRP A 495 41.20 31.18 -10.64
CA TRP A 495 40.20 32.23 -10.72
C TRP A 495 38.96 31.82 -9.89
N MET A 496 38.77 32.55 -8.80
CA MET A 496 37.57 32.48 -7.98
C MET A 496 36.54 33.46 -8.58
N ALA A 497 35.49 32.92 -9.18
CA ALA A 497 34.39 33.69 -9.76
C ALA A 497 33.16 33.61 -8.86
N ILE A 498 32.71 34.76 -8.39
CA ILE A 498 31.57 34.88 -7.45
C ILE A 498 30.53 35.79 -8.08
N THR A 499 29.26 35.37 -8.02
CA THR A 499 28.13 36.16 -8.50
C THR A 499 27.09 36.27 -7.40
N PHE A 500 26.70 37.47 -7.05
CA PHE A 500 25.61 37.78 -6.17
C PHE A 500 24.42 38.24 -7.02
N PRO A 501 23.20 37.74 -6.79
CA PRO A 501 22.03 38.17 -7.54
C PRO A 501 21.71 39.63 -7.26
N ASN A 502 21.11 40.33 -8.24
CA ASN A 502 20.56 41.66 -8.03
C ASN A 502 19.45 41.59 -6.98
N SER A 503 19.39 42.54 -6.07
CA SER A 503 18.42 42.65 -4.97
C SER A 503 17.01 42.96 -5.44
#